data_f9466fb06e6c31d009b078feca67898c
#
_entry.id   f9466fb06e6c31d009b078feca67898c
#
_cell.length_a   1.000
_cell.length_b   1.000
_cell.length_c   1.000
_cell.angle_alpha   90.00
_cell.angle_beta   90.00
_cell.angle_gamma   90.00
#
_symmetry.space_group_name_H-M   'P 1'
#
loop_
_entity.id
_entity.type
_entity.pdbx_description
1 polymer ?
#
loop_
_entity_poly.entity_id
_entity_poly.type
_entity_poly.pdbx_seq_one_letter_code
_entity_poly.pdbx_strand_id
1 'polypeptide(L)'
;MKTAIKLVLIDLVIAQIVAPVLIMIPCTIYLLVTTGNLDKAVLTQTIIIPAQLAGQIMMGIYLWKAGYISTKKETWSLVSAPYLLGSAVAILTSGFVVSSLMSLLDWIPNIMEQSFDILQSGWGGILAIAIVGPVLEELLFRGAITKALLQQYNPTKAILISALLFGVFHINPAQILPAFLIGILLAWTYYKTGSLIPCIFMHILNNSLSVYLSIKY
;
A
#
# COMPACT_ATOMS: atom_id res chain seq x y z
N MET A 1 -0.16 -20.57 -2.71
CA MET A 1 0.82 -19.87 -3.57
C MET A 1 0.20 -19.30 -4.83
N LYS A 2 -0.43 -20.10 -5.71
CA LYS A 2 -1.01 -19.60 -6.99
C LYS A 2 -1.93 -18.38 -6.82
N THR A 3 -2.85 -18.41 -5.85
CA THR A 3 -3.76 -17.28 -5.55
C THR A 3 -3.00 -16.01 -5.16
N ALA A 4 -1.97 -16.11 -4.31
CA ALA A 4 -1.17 -14.97 -3.87
C ALA A 4 -0.47 -14.30 -5.06
N ILE A 5 0.25 -15.07 -5.88
CA ILE A 5 0.93 -14.55 -7.06
C ILE A 5 -0.06 -13.94 -8.06
N LYS A 6 -1.19 -14.64 -8.33
CA LYS A 6 -2.25 -14.13 -9.20
C LYS A 6 -2.75 -12.75 -8.76
N LEU A 7 -3.03 -12.57 -7.47
CA LEU A 7 -3.56 -11.30 -6.95
C LEU A 7 -2.54 -10.16 -7.05
N VAL A 8 -1.27 -10.42 -6.73
CA VAL A 8 -0.18 -9.44 -6.91
C VAL A 8 -0.06 -9.04 -8.39
N LEU A 9 -0.06 -10.01 -9.32
CA LEU A 9 0.03 -9.71 -10.74
C LEU A 9 -1.17 -8.92 -11.26
N ILE A 10 -2.38 -9.24 -10.82
CA ILE A 10 -3.59 -8.50 -11.20
C ILE A 10 -3.49 -7.05 -10.72
N ASP A 11 -3.10 -6.84 -9.47
CA ASP A 11 -2.96 -5.49 -8.92
C ASP A 11 -1.88 -4.69 -9.66
N LEU A 12 -0.72 -5.29 -9.92
CA LEU A 12 0.33 -4.63 -10.71
C LEU A 12 -0.16 -4.24 -12.11
N VAL A 13 -0.91 -5.10 -12.79
CA VAL A 13 -1.50 -4.78 -14.10
C VAL A 13 -2.51 -3.65 -13.98
N ILE A 14 -3.39 -3.67 -12.98
CA ILE A 14 -4.36 -2.61 -12.74
C ILE A 14 -3.66 -1.28 -12.44
N ALA A 15 -2.73 -1.26 -11.49
CA ALA A 15 -2.09 -0.05 -10.99
C ALA A 15 -1.09 0.55 -12.00
N GLN A 16 -0.28 -0.29 -12.68
CA GLN A 16 0.80 0.18 -13.55
C GLN A 16 0.41 0.34 -15.01
N ILE A 17 -0.68 -0.30 -15.45
CA ILE A 17 -1.08 -0.29 -16.87
C ILE A 17 -2.51 0.23 -17.04
N VAL A 18 -3.49 -0.43 -16.44
CA VAL A 18 -4.90 -0.17 -16.74
C VAL A 18 -5.34 1.22 -16.25
N ALA A 19 -5.08 1.54 -14.99
CA ALA A 19 -5.48 2.81 -14.42
C ALA A 19 -4.76 4.01 -15.07
N PRO A 20 -3.42 4.02 -15.27
CA PRO A 20 -2.76 5.10 -16.00
C PRO A 20 -3.29 5.30 -17.42
N VAL A 21 -3.51 4.21 -18.18
CA VAL A 21 -4.03 4.31 -19.56
C VAL A 21 -5.45 4.89 -19.58
N LEU A 22 -6.33 4.47 -18.67
CA LEU A 22 -7.70 4.99 -18.58
C LEU A 22 -7.73 6.47 -18.17
N ILE A 23 -6.86 6.89 -17.27
CA ILE A 23 -6.79 8.27 -16.77
C ILE A 23 -6.07 9.20 -17.75
N MET A 24 -5.15 8.69 -18.56
CA MET A 24 -4.40 9.48 -19.53
C MET A 24 -5.32 10.23 -20.52
N ILE A 25 -6.38 9.57 -21.01
CA ILE A 25 -7.29 10.16 -21.99
C ILE A 25 -7.99 11.43 -21.44
N PRO A 26 -8.76 11.35 -20.33
CA PRO A 26 -9.42 12.54 -19.78
C PRO A 26 -8.42 13.63 -19.33
N CYS A 27 -7.26 13.27 -18.80
CA CYS A 27 -6.22 14.25 -18.42
C CYS A 27 -5.64 14.96 -19.65
N THR A 28 -5.39 14.24 -20.76
CA THR A 28 -4.94 14.84 -22.01
C THR A 28 -5.98 15.81 -22.57
N ILE A 29 -7.25 15.43 -22.61
CA ILE A 29 -8.35 16.29 -23.06
C ILE A 29 -8.44 17.55 -22.15
N TYR A 30 -8.41 17.37 -20.85
CA TYR A 30 -8.44 18.46 -19.87
C TYR A 30 -7.32 19.47 -20.14
N LEU A 31 -6.08 19.03 -20.30
CA LEU A 31 -4.94 19.91 -20.55
C LEU A 31 -5.07 20.64 -21.89
N LEU A 32 -5.44 19.95 -22.96
CA LEU A 32 -5.64 20.59 -24.26
C LEU A 32 -6.73 21.67 -24.23
N VAL A 33 -7.83 21.42 -23.52
CA VAL A 33 -8.93 22.39 -23.41
C VAL A 33 -8.55 23.58 -22.53
N THR A 34 -7.81 23.37 -21.44
CA THR A 34 -7.52 24.42 -20.46
C THR A 34 -6.26 25.23 -20.77
N THR A 35 -5.24 24.61 -21.36
CA THR A 35 -3.93 25.26 -21.58
C THR A 35 -3.58 25.41 -23.07
N GLY A 36 -4.28 24.71 -23.96
CA GLY A 36 -3.96 24.67 -25.39
C GLY A 36 -2.64 23.96 -25.72
N ASN A 37 -1.95 23.40 -24.72
CA ASN A 37 -0.62 22.80 -24.88
C ASN A 37 -0.55 21.42 -24.18
N LEU A 38 0.33 20.55 -24.68
CA LEU A 38 0.56 19.21 -24.16
C LEU A 38 2.02 19.06 -23.76
N ASP A 39 2.36 19.63 -22.60
CA ASP A 39 3.67 19.43 -21.99
C ASP A 39 3.70 18.07 -21.27
N LYS A 40 4.75 17.28 -21.54
CA LYS A 40 4.89 15.91 -20.99
C LYS A 40 5.02 15.90 -19.46
N ALA A 41 5.74 16.88 -18.89
CA ALA A 41 5.92 16.94 -17.43
C ALA A 41 4.61 17.30 -16.74
N VAL A 42 3.88 18.30 -17.27
CA VAL A 42 2.56 18.70 -16.76
C VAL A 42 1.55 17.56 -16.89
N LEU A 43 1.55 16.84 -18.02
CA LEU A 43 0.68 15.68 -18.21
C LEU A 43 0.97 14.58 -17.17
N THR A 44 2.27 14.26 -16.95
CA THR A 44 2.67 13.28 -15.95
C THR A 44 2.19 13.66 -14.53
N GLN A 45 2.41 14.91 -14.13
CA GLN A 45 1.94 15.43 -12.84
C GLN A 45 0.41 15.34 -12.70
N THR A 46 -0.32 15.66 -13.78
CA THR A 46 -1.79 15.62 -13.78
C THR A 46 -2.35 14.20 -13.68
N ILE A 47 -1.64 13.19 -14.21
CA ILE A 47 -2.09 11.79 -14.24
C ILE A 47 -1.82 11.05 -12.92
N ILE A 48 -0.70 11.30 -12.24
CA ILE A 48 -0.22 10.46 -11.14
C ILE A 48 -1.27 10.26 -10.04
N ILE A 49 -1.83 11.34 -9.50
CA ILE A 49 -2.81 11.25 -8.40
C ILE A 49 -4.10 10.55 -8.83
N PRO A 50 -4.78 10.95 -9.93
CA PRO A 50 -5.98 10.27 -10.38
C PRO A 50 -5.75 8.80 -10.75
N ALA A 51 -4.62 8.47 -11.37
CA ALA A 51 -4.29 7.09 -11.73
C ALA A 51 -4.06 6.21 -10.49
N GLN A 52 -3.34 6.75 -9.49
CA GLN A 52 -3.15 6.05 -8.21
C GLN A 52 -4.49 5.74 -7.54
N LEU A 53 -5.37 6.72 -7.40
CA LEU A 53 -6.70 6.53 -6.81
C LEU A 53 -7.58 5.59 -7.63
N ALA A 54 -7.56 5.72 -8.96
CA ALA A 54 -8.33 4.83 -9.85
C ALA A 54 -7.86 3.38 -9.73
N GLY A 55 -6.55 3.13 -9.74
CA GLY A 55 -5.98 1.80 -9.56
C GLY A 55 -6.39 1.16 -8.23
N GLN A 56 -6.28 1.92 -7.15
CA GLN A 56 -6.71 1.50 -5.82
C GLN A 56 -8.20 1.15 -5.77
N ILE A 57 -9.07 2.01 -6.30
CA ILE A 57 -10.52 1.77 -6.35
C ILE A 57 -10.85 0.54 -7.20
N MET A 58 -10.24 0.41 -8.38
CA MET A 58 -10.46 -0.72 -9.28
C MET A 58 -10.06 -2.05 -8.62
N MET A 59 -8.93 -2.07 -7.92
CA MET A 59 -8.51 -3.28 -7.18
C MET A 59 -9.46 -3.59 -6.02
N GLY A 60 -9.90 -2.58 -5.26
CA GLY A 60 -10.91 -2.76 -4.22
C GLY A 60 -12.21 -3.37 -4.75
N ILE A 61 -12.72 -2.87 -5.88
CA ILE A 61 -13.91 -3.41 -6.57
C ILE A 61 -13.66 -4.86 -7.03
N TYR A 62 -12.48 -5.13 -7.60
CA TYR A 62 -12.11 -6.49 -8.00
C TYR A 62 -12.11 -7.47 -6.82
N LEU A 63 -11.45 -7.11 -5.72
CA LEU A 63 -11.40 -7.94 -4.51
C LEU A 63 -12.79 -8.21 -3.94
N TRP A 64 -13.66 -7.19 -3.94
CA TRP A 64 -15.05 -7.33 -3.48
C TRP A 64 -15.86 -8.26 -4.39
N LYS A 65 -15.89 -7.99 -5.70
CA LYS A 65 -16.66 -8.79 -6.68
C LYS A 65 -16.17 -10.22 -6.79
N ALA A 66 -14.87 -10.45 -6.63
CA ALA A 66 -14.27 -11.78 -6.67
C ALA A 66 -14.40 -12.55 -5.33
N GLY A 67 -15.05 -11.96 -4.31
CA GLY A 67 -15.31 -12.61 -3.02
C GLY A 67 -14.09 -12.75 -2.11
N TYR A 68 -13.02 -12.00 -2.35
CA TYR A 68 -11.84 -12.02 -1.49
C TYR A 68 -12.03 -11.23 -0.18
N ILE A 69 -12.87 -10.19 -0.20
CA ILE A 69 -13.20 -9.42 1.00
C ILE A 69 -14.20 -10.20 1.82
N SER A 70 -13.80 -10.59 3.02
CA SER A 70 -14.65 -11.31 3.96
C SER A 70 -15.69 -10.36 4.59
N THR A 71 -16.96 -10.80 4.59
CA THR A 71 -18.05 -10.10 5.30
C THR A 71 -18.23 -10.63 6.73
N LYS A 72 -17.42 -11.59 7.15
CA LYS A 72 -17.49 -12.17 8.51
C LYS A 72 -17.13 -11.14 9.56
N LYS A 73 -17.93 -11.08 10.64
CA LYS A 73 -17.77 -10.12 11.73
C LYS A 73 -16.37 -10.18 12.38
N GLU A 74 -15.78 -11.38 12.47
CA GLU A 74 -14.45 -11.61 13.04
C GLU A 74 -13.36 -10.88 12.25
N THR A 75 -13.48 -10.81 10.93
CA THR A 75 -12.52 -10.10 10.05
C THR A 75 -12.49 -8.58 10.31
N TRP A 76 -13.59 -8.04 10.84
CA TRP A 76 -13.77 -6.61 11.13
C TRP A 76 -13.94 -6.34 12.62
N SER A 77 -13.54 -7.26 13.49
CA SER A 77 -13.67 -7.11 14.92
C SER A 77 -12.68 -6.06 15.45
N LEU A 78 -13.17 -5.23 16.36
CA LEU A 78 -12.31 -4.37 17.15
C LEU A 78 -11.48 -5.22 18.14
N VAL A 79 -10.24 -4.84 18.33
CA VAL A 79 -9.38 -5.36 19.39
C VAL A 79 -9.50 -4.50 20.64
N SER A 80 -9.03 -4.98 21.79
CA SER A 80 -9.04 -4.18 23.02
C SER A 80 -8.19 -2.92 22.90
N ALA A 81 -8.55 -1.86 23.61
CA ALA A 81 -7.79 -0.61 23.60
C ALA A 81 -6.31 -0.79 24.01
N PRO A 82 -5.96 -1.58 25.03
CA PRO A 82 -4.54 -1.86 25.32
C PRO A 82 -3.81 -2.55 24.18
N TYR A 83 -4.48 -3.47 23.46
CA TYR A 83 -3.88 -4.12 22.29
C TYR A 83 -3.63 -3.10 21.16
N LEU A 84 -4.58 -2.20 20.92
CA LEU A 84 -4.46 -1.16 19.90
C LEU A 84 -3.34 -0.17 20.23
N LEU A 85 -3.22 0.24 21.49
CA LEU A 85 -2.12 1.09 21.97
C LEU A 85 -0.76 0.39 21.84
N GLY A 86 -0.68 -0.88 22.25
CA GLY A 86 0.54 -1.68 22.06
C GLY A 86 0.91 -1.84 20.57
N SER A 87 -0.08 -2.01 19.71
CA SER A 87 0.12 -2.06 18.25
C SER A 87 0.64 -0.73 17.69
N ALA A 88 0.12 0.40 18.18
CA ALA A 88 0.63 1.73 17.80
C ALA A 88 2.09 1.90 18.21
N VAL A 89 2.45 1.56 19.44
CA VAL A 89 3.84 1.62 19.91
C VAL A 89 4.73 0.70 19.07
N ALA A 90 4.29 -0.53 18.81
CA ALA A 90 5.04 -1.50 18.03
C ALA A 90 5.32 -1.00 16.60
N ILE A 91 4.31 -0.46 15.90
CA ILE A 91 4.50 0.00 14.52
C ILE A 91 5.38 1.26 14.46
N LEU A 92 5.21 2.21 15.37
CA LEU A 92 6.02 3.43 15.42
C LEU A 92 7.49 3.12 15.76
N THR A 93 7.72 2.23 16.73
CA THR A 93 9.09 1.78 17.08
C THR A 93 9.72 1.03 15.91
N SER A 94 8.97 0.13 15.26
CA SER A 94 9.46 -0.60 14.09
C SER A 94 9.78 0.35 12.94
N GLY A 95 8.92 1.35 12.68
CA GLY A 95 9.16 2.39 11.67
C GLY A 95 10.45 3.18 11.95
N PHE A 96 10.69 3.57 13.20
CA PHE A 96 11.93 4.24 13.59
C PHE A 96 13.16 3.35 13.38
N VAL A 97 13.13 2.09 13.82
CA VAL A 97 14.23 1.14 13.62
C VAL A 97 14.50 0.89 12.13
N VAL A 98 13.44 0.71 11.34
CA VAL A 98 13.55 0.50 9.88
C VAL A 98 14.12 1.75 9.20
N SER A 99 13.65 2.95 9.57
CA SER A 99 14.19 4.21 9.04
C SER A 99 15.67 4.37 9.37
N SER A 100 16.06 4.08 10.61
CA SER A 100 17.47 4.10 11.05
C SER A 100 18.33 3.07 10.29
N LEU A 101 17.78 1.89 10.00
CA LEU A 101 18.47 0.89 9.17
C LEU A 101 18.63 1.40 7.73
N MET A 102 17.59 2.01 7.15
CA MET A 102 17.64 2.52 5.79
C MET A 102 18.60 3.70 5.63
N SER A 103 18.83 4.51 6.67
CA SER A 103 19.84 5.56 6.64
C SER A 103 21.29 5.04 6.53
N LEU A 104 21.52 3.76 6.83
CA LEU A 104 22.81 3.08 6.57
C LEU A 104 22.89 2.48 5.17
N LEU A 105 21.81 2.51 4.42
CA LEU A 105 21.63 1.92 3.10
C LEU A 105 21.24 2.98 2.06
N ASP A 106 21.71 4.21 2.23
CA ASP A 106 21.41 5.38 1.39
C ASP A 106 21.84 5.21 -0.09
N TRP A 107 22.74 4.25 -0.36
CA TRP A 107 23.14 3.86 -1.70
C TRP A 107 22.04 3.12 -2.49
N ILE A 108 20.96 2.65 -1.84
CA ILE A 108 19.85 2.00 -2.53
C ILE A 108 19.01 3.04 -3.28
N PRO A 109 18.82 2.91 -4.60
CA PRO A 109 18.15 3.94 -5.38
C PRO A 109 16.65 4.03 -5.05
N ASN A 110 16.17 5.25 -4.86
CA ASN A 110 14.75 5.58 -4.80
C ASN A 110 14.24 6.00 -6.18
N ILE A 111 13.79 5.03 -6.98
CA ILE A 111 13.32 5.28 -8.36
C ILE A 111 11.93 5.94 -8.43
N MET A 112 11.23 6.07 -7.30
CA MET A 112 9.88 6.65 -7.20
C MET A 112 9.86 8.02 -6.53
N GLU A 113 11.01 8.62 -6.25
CA GLU A 113 11.15 9.89 -5.53
C GLU A 113 10.28 10.99 -6.14
N GLN A 114 10.44 11.26 -7.44
CA GLN A 114 9.63 12.27 -8.13
C GLN A 114 8.12 11.99 -8.06
N SER A 115 7.71 10.73 -8.11
CA SER A 115 6.29 10.35 -7.98
C SER A 115 5.76 10.63 -6.58
N PHE A 116 6.57 10.39 -5.55
CA PHE A 116 6.21 10.73 -4.17
C PHE A 116 6.14 12.23 -3.93
N ASP A 117 7.05 13.02 -4.50
CA ASP A 117 6.99 14.48 -4.42
C ASP A 117 5.67 15.01 -4.99
N ILE A 118 5.24 14.48 -6.14
CA ILE A 118 3.94 14.84 -6.74
C ILE A 118 2.77 14.40 -5.84
N LEU A 119 2.80 13.16 -5.32
CA LEU A 119 1.74 12.66 -4.43
C LEU A 119 1.66 13.45 -3.11
N GLN A 120 2.78 13.93 -2.60
CA GLN A 120 2.85 14.71 -1.37
C GLN A 120 2.55 16.20 -1.57
N SER A 121 2.55 16.72 -2.81
CA SER A 121 2.31 18.13 -3.11
C SER A 121 0.87 18.58 -2.90
N GLY A 122 -0.08 17.65 -2.71
CA GLY A 122 -1.50 17.97 -2.55
C GLY A 122 -2.28 16.97 -1.70
N TRP A 123 -3.39 17.44 -1.11
CA TRP A 123 -4.22 16.64 -0.21
C TRP A 123 -4.74 15.34 -0.83
N GLY A 124 -5.07 15.35 -2.12
CA GLY A 124 -5.55 14.15 -2.82
C GLY A 124 -4.49 13.05 -2.88
N GLY A 125 -3.24 13.41 -3.14
CA GLY A 125 -2.14 12.47 -3.13
C GLY A 125 -1.78 11.98 -1.71
N ILE A 126 -1.74 12.91 -0.73
CA ILE A 126 -1.53 12.55 0.69
C ILE A 126 -2.60 11.55 1.15
N LEU A 127 -3.88 11.81 0.85
CA LEU A 127 -4.97 10.88 1.17
C LEU A 127 -4.76 9.51 0.50
N ALA A 128 -4.33 9.50 -0.77
CA ALA A 128 -4.09 8.28 -1.53
C ALA A 128 -2.99 7.41 -0.91
N ILE A 129 -1.86 8.00 -0.47
CA ILE A 129 -0.71 7.23 0.03
C ILE A 129 -0.74 6.99 1.55
N ALA A 130 -1.37 7.87 2.33
CA ALA A 130 -1.42 7.74 3.79
C ALA A 130 -2.63 6.96 4.30
N ILE A 131 -3.75 6.94 3.57
CA ILE A 131 -5.00 6.33 4.04
C ILE A 131 -5.55 5.29 3.06
N VAL A 132 -5.89 5.70 1.83
CA VAL A 132 -6.59 4.82 0.87
C VAL A 132 -5.71 3.64 0.46
N GLY A 133 -4.44 3.90 0.14
CA GLY A 133 -3.45 2.87 -0.18
C GLY A 133 -3.32 1.83 0.93
N PRO A 134 -2.95 2.21 2.15
CA PRO A 134 -2.88 1.31 3.30
C PRO A 134 -4.13 0.46 3.51
N VAL A 135 -5.33 1.04 3.40
CA VAL A 135 -6.58 0.28 3.54
C VAL A 135 -6.68 -0.82 2.47
N LEU A 136 -6.47 -0.46 1.22
CA LEU A 136 -6.59 -1.41 0.10
C LEU A 136 -5.47 -2.45 0.07
N GLU A 137 -4.28 -2.06 0.47
CA GLU A 137 -3.17 -2.99 0.63
C GLU A 137 -3.44 -4.01 1.75
N GLU A 138 -4.04 -3.61 2.88
CA GLU A 138 -4.43 -4.57 3.91
C GLU A 138 -5.56 -5.51 3.45
N LEU A 139 -6.53 -5.02 2.67
CA LEU A 139 -7.54 -5.87 2.05
C LEU A 139 -6.91 -6.91 1.11
N LEU A 140 -5.96 -6.50 0.28
CA LEU A 140 -5.24 -7.37 -0.64
C LEU A 140 -4.33 -8.35 0.11
N PHE A 141 -3.41 -7.82 0.93
CA PHE A 141 -2.37 -8.64 1.54
C PHE A 141 -2.86 -9.45 2.73
N ARG A 142 -3.58 -8.87 3.68
CA ARG A 142 -4.05 -9.59 4.88
C ARG A 142 -5.38 -10.26 4.64
N GLY A 143 -6.32 -9.55 4.02
CA GLY A 143 -7.66 -10.06 3.72
C GLY A 143 -7.69 -11.21 2.72
N ALA A 144 -6.83 -11.17 1.70
CA ALA A 144 -6.81 -12.17 0.64
C ALA A 144 -5.54 -13.05 0.66
N ILE A 145 -4.35 -12.46 0.53
CA ILE A 145 -3.08 -13.20 0.32
C ILE A 145 -2.66 -13.95 1.59
N THR A 146 -2.49 -13.26 2.72
CA THR A 146 -2.07 -13.90 4.00
C THR A 146 -3.07 -14.95 4.42
N LYS A 147 -4.38 -14.65 4.33
CA LYS A 147 -5.45 -15.60 4.61
C LYS A 147 -5.34 -16.88 3.76
N ALA A 148 -5.12 -16.76 2.46
CA ALA A 148 -4.96 -17.90 1.57
C ALA A 148 -3.67 -18.69 1.84
N LEU A 149 -2.59 -18.02 2.24
CA LEU A 149 -1.33 -18.66 2.61
C LEU A 149 -1.44 -19.42 3.93
N LEU A 150 -2.13 -18.88 4.93
CA LEU A 150 -2.38 -19.56 6.22
C LEU A 150 -3.21 -20.83 6.08
N GLN A 151 -3.99 -20.98 5.01
CA GLN A 151 -4.72 -22.21 4.71
C GLN A 151 -3.82 -23.32 4.12
N GLN A 152 -2.63 -22.97 3.62
CA GLN A 152 -1.75 -23.91 2.89
C GLN A 152 -0.41 -24.16 3.59
N TYR A 153 0.03 -23.26 4.45
CA TYR A 153 1.34 -23.26 5.08
C TYR A 153 1.22 -23.03 6.59
N ASN A 154 2.26 -23.43 7.32
CA ASN A 154 2.38 -23.06 8.72
C ASN A 154 2.48 -21.51 8.86
N PRO A 155 2.13 -20.94 10.03
CA PRO A 155 2.06 -19.49 10.21
C PRO A 155 3.35 -18.76 9.86
N THR A 156 4.50 -19.25 10.28
CA THR A 156 5.79 -18.61 10.01
C THR A 156 6.04 -18.48 8.50
N LYS A 157 5.85 -19.58 7.76
CA LYS A 157 6.03 -19.59 6.31
C LYS A 157 5.01 -18.68 5.60
N ALA A 158 3.75 -18.69 6.04
CA ALA A 158 2.71 -17.84 5.47
C ALA A 158 3.02 -16.35 5.68
N ILE A 159 3.44 -15.96 6.89
CA ILE A 159 3.82 -14.59 7.24
C ILE A 159 5.00 -14.14 6.40
N LEU A 160 6.09 -14.93 6.34
CA LEU A 160 7.29 -14.56 5.59
C LEU A 160 7.04 -14.43 4.09
N ILE A 161 6.26 -15.34 3.49
CA ILE A 161 5.90 -15.26 2.07
C ILE A 161 5.02 -14.04 1.81
N SER A 162 4.01 -13.78 2.66
CA SER A 162 3.16 -12.60 2.51
C SER A 162 3.95 -11.30 2.62
N ALA A 163 4.86 -11.21 3.59
CA ALA A 163 5.72 -10.05 3.79
C ALA A 163 6.70 -9.86 2.61
N LEU A 164 7.28 -10.93 2.08
CA LEU A 164 8.16 -10.86 0.91
C LEU A 164 7.41 -10.36 -0.33
N LEU A 165 6.20 -10.89 -0.57
CA LEU A 165 5.35 -10.43 -1.67
C LEU A 165 4.97 -8.95 -1.47
N PHE A 166 4.70 -8.53 -0.23
CA PHE A 166 4.39 -7.14 0.11
C PHE A 166 5.58 -6.22 -0.16
N GLY A 167 6.78 -6.62 0.21
CA GLY A 167 8.01 -5.86 -0.09
C GLY A 167 8.23 -5.70 -1.60
N VAL A 168 8.24 -6.81 -2.33
CA VAL A 168 8.48 -6.83 -3.79
C VAL A 168 7.38 -6.10 -4.57
N PHE A 169 6.16 -6.10 -4.06
CA PHE A 169 5.02 -5.38 -4.63
C PHE A 169 5.27 -3.87 -4.81
N HIS A 170 6.08 -3.25 -3.96
CA HIS A 170 6.39 -1.82 -4.04
C HIS A 170 7.27 -1.44 -5.24
N ILE A 171 7.95 -2.43 -5.89
CA ILE A 171 8.81 -2.25 -7.07
C ILE A 171 10.01 -1.33 -6.81
N ASN A 172 9.88 -0.30 -5.98
CA ASN A 172 10.91 0.66 -5.62
C ASN A 172 11.98 0.02 -4.70
N PRO A 173 13.25 -0.11 -5.13
CA PRO A 173 14.30 -0.74 -4.33
C PRO A 173 14.40 -0.19 -2.90
N ALA A 174 14.30 1.13 -2.72
CA ALA A 174 14.35 1.78 -1.41
C ALA A 174 13.19 1.38 -0.48
N GLN A 175 12.07 0.85 -1.03
CA GLN A 175 10.90 0.46 -0.25
C GLN A 175 10.80 -1.07 -0.04
N ILE A 176 11.51 -1.89 -0.80
CA ILE A 176 11.40 -3.37 -0.71
C ILE A 176 11.71 -3.87 0.69
N LEU A 177 12.86 -3.49 1.25
CA LEU A 177 13.28 -3.95 2.58
C LEU A 177 12.40 -3.37 3.70
N PRO A 178 12.12 -2.05 3.75
CA PRO A 178 11.19 -1.48 4.72
C PRO A 178 9.82 -2.14 4.70
N ALA A 179 9.22 -2.27 3.52
CA ALA A 179 7.91 -2.89 3.37
C ALA A 179 7.91 -4.37 3.77
N PHE A 180 8.97 -5.12 3.46
CA PHE A 180 9.12 -6.50 3.93
C PHE A 180 9.11 -6.58 5.47
N LEU A 181 9.90 -5.75 6.16
CA LEU A 181 10.00 -5.77 7.62
C LEU A 181 8.69 -5.36 8.30
N ILE A 182 8.09 -4.26 7.85
CA ILE A 182 6.75 -3.83 8.32
C ILE A 182 5.69 -4.87 7.95
N GLY A 183 5.82 -5.48 6.78
CA GLY A 183 4.95 -6.54 6.29
C GLY A 183 4.90 -7.78 7.20
N ILE A 184 6.03 -8.16 7.81
CA ILE A 184 6.08 -9.24 8.82
C ILE A 184 5.21 -8.88 10.03
N LEU A 185 5.36 -7.68 10.57
CA LEU A 185 4.61 -7.24 11.75
C LEU A 185 3.11 -7.21 11.47
N LEU A 186 2.69 -6.65 10.33
CA LEU A 186 1.28 -6.59 9.94
C LEU A 186 0.68 -7.99 9.68
N ALA A 187 1.41 -8.88 8.99
CA ALA A 187 0.95 -10.25 8.75
C ALA A 187 0.88 -11.07 10.06
N TRP A 188 1.81 -10.85 10.98
CA TRP A 188 1.78 -11.45 12.31
C TRP A 188 0.59 -10.95 13.14
N THR A 189 0.31 -9.64 13.11
CA THR A 189 -0.85 -9.04 13.76
C THR A 189 -2.15 -9.65 13.24
N TYR A 190 -2.28 -9.79 11.90
CA TYR A 190 -3.43 -10.46 11.30
C TYR A 190 -3.55 -11.92 11.75
N TYR A 191 -2.45 -12.67 11.75
CA TYR A 191 -2.44 -14.06 12.23
C TYR A 191 -2.92 -14.19 13.68
N LYS A 192 -2.51 -13.27 14.56
CA LYS A 192 -2.86 -13.28 15.98
C LYS A 192 -4.29 -12.86 16.28
N THR A 193 -4.84 -11.92 15.50
CA THR A 193 -6.15 -11.32 15.78
C THR A 193 -7.27 -11.84 14.88
N GLY A 194 -6.94 -12.34 13.68
CA GLY A 194 -7.92 -12.65 12.63
C GLY A 194 -8.64 -11.43 12.08
N SER A 195 -8.29 -10.21 12.53
CA SER A 195 -8.95 -8.96 12.19
C SER A 195 -8.07 -8.07 11.30
N LEU A 196 -8.72 -7.39 10.36
CA LEU A 196 -8.08 -6.36 9.52
C LEU A 196 -7.94 -5.01 10.24
N ILE A 197 -8.79 -4.73 11.23
CA ILE A 197 -8.84 -3.42 11.89
C ILE A 197 -7.49 -3.00 12.48
N PRO A 198 -6.82 -3.81 13.33
CA PRO A 198 -5.52 -3.43 13.87
C PRO A 198 -4.45 -3.30 12.78
N CYS A 199 -4.50 -4.11 11.73
CA CYS A 199 -3.54 -4.04 10.63
C CYS A 199 -3.71 -2.73 9.83
N ILE A 200 -4.95 -2.38 9.48
CA ILE A 200 -5.28 -1.11 8.80
C ILE A 200 -4.86 0.08 9.66
N PHE A 201 -5.18 0.06 10.96
CA PHE A 201 -4.79 1.11 11.89
C PHE A 201 -3.26 1.31 11.94
N MET A 202 -2.52 0.23 12.13
CA MET A 202 -1.05 0.26 12.18
C MET A 202 -0.47 0.78 10.86
N HIS A 203 -0.99 0.33 9.73
CA HIS A 203 -0.48 0.71 8.42
C HIS A 203 -0.77 2.19 8.09
N ILE A 204 -1.98 2.67 8.37
CA ILE A 204 -2.32 4.10 8.24
C ILE A 204 -1.40 4.95 9.13
N LEU A 205 -1.17 4.54 10.37
CA LEU A 205 -0.32 5.26 11.31
C LEU A 205 1.13 5.34 10.81
N ASN A 206 1.68 4.22 10.32
CA ASN A 206 3.02 4.17 9.73
C ASN A 206 3.17 5.09 8.53
N ASN A 207 2.24 5.00 7.57
CA ASN A 207 2.31 5.78 6.34
C ASN A 207 2.05 7.27 6.59
N SER A 208 1.10 7.60 7.47
CA SER A 208 0.82 9.00 7.84
C SER A 208 2.03 9.65 8.49
N LEU A 209 2.72 8.94 9.40
CA LEU A 209 3.95 9.45 10.01
C LEU A 209 5.07 9.60 8.97
N SER A 210 5.26 8.61 8.09
CA SER A 210 6.28 8.66 7.04
C SER A 210 6.05 9.87 6.11
N VAL A 211 4.81 10.08 5.65
CA VAL A 211 4.45 11.24 4.82
C VAL A 211 4.67 12.55 5.57
N TYR A 212 4.24 12.63 6.84
CA TYR A 212 4.46 13.84 7.65
C TYR A 212 5.94 14.19 7.80
N LEU A 213 6.78 13.19 8.07
CA LEU A 213 8.24 13.40 8.20
C LEU A 213 8.87 13.81 6.86
N SER A 214 8.49 13.15 5.76
CA SER A 214 9.00 13.46 4.41
C SER A 214 8.64 14.88 3.93
N ILE A 215 7.47 15.41 4.32
CA ILE A 215 7.07 16.79 3.96
C ILE A 215 7.81 17.83 4.83
N LYS A 216 8.18 17.46 6.07
CA LYS A 216 8.74 18.40 7.02
C LYS A 216 10.27 18.51 6.95
N TYR A 217 10.94 17.46 6.56
CA TYR A 217 12.41 17.34 6.54
C TYR A 217 12.94 16.93 5.17
#